data_8298a5f7be4998e1e2e9e0328980c0d5
#
_entry.id   8298a5f7be4998e1e2e9e0328980c0d5
#
_cell.length_a   1.000
_cell.length_b   1.000
_cell.length_c   1.000
_cell.angle_alpha   90.00
_cell.angle_beta   90.00
_cell.angle_gamma   90.00
#
_symmetry.space_group_name_H-M   'P 1'
#
loop_
_entity.id
_entity.type
_entity.pdbx_description
1 polymer ?
#
loop_
_entity_poly.entity_id
_entity_poly.type
_entity_poly.pdbx_seq_one_letter_code
_entity_poly.pdbx_strand_id
1 'polypeptide(L)'
;DAESVTIWKDVPGILNADPRIEPNTILIPSMRYMDAVELSYSGAQIIHPKTIKPLENKHIPLYVKPFGDPTASGSCISADAKGPINVPVYIWRKNQILITMRAKDFAFVLEESLNEIFTIIHNHRLKVSLIQSSAVTISVCVDNTSYVPAAIEALQEHFNVSYNDQLSLL
;
A
#
# COMPACT_ATOMS: atom_id res chain seq x y z
N ASP A 1 2.39 -19.46 25.44
CA ASP A 1 1.54 -18.79 24.45
C ASP A 1 1.21 -17.39 24.95
N ALA A 2 1.31 -16.36 24.08
CA ALA A 2 1.02 -15.00 24.45
C ALA A 2 -0.49 -14.76 24.40
N GLU A 3 -1.03 -14.05 25.39
CA GLU A 3 -2.45 -13.63 25.40
C GLU A 3 -2.67 -12.38 24.57
N SER A 4 -1.66 -11.53 24.43
CA SER A 4 -1.67 -10.33 23.59
C SER A 4 -0.26 -9.91 23.21
N VAL A 5 -0.14 -9.05 22.20
CA VAL A 5 1.11 -8.39 21.81
C VAL A 5 0.87 -6.89 21.81
N THR A 6 1.84 -6.12 22.34
CA THR A 6 1.79 -4.65 22.27
C THR A 6 3.02 -4.13 21.55
N ILE A 7 2.78 -3.26 20.56
CA ILE A 7 3.81 -2.49 19.88
C ILE A 7 3.73 -1.06 20.41
N TRP A 8 4.86 -0.59 20.94
CA TRP A 8 4.99 0.78 21.43
C TRP A 8 5.49 1.69 20.32
N LYS A 9 4.84 2.83 20.16
CA LYS A 9 5.16 3.83 19.14
C LYS A 9 5.20 5.25 19.70
N ASP A 10 5.66 6.18 18.89
CA ASP A 10 5.67 7.63 19.13
C ASP A 10 4.33 8.33 18.80
N VAL A 11 3.34 7.55 18.38
CA VAL A 11 1.98 8.01 18.05
C VAL A 11 0.97 7.38 19.01
N PRO A 12 -0.22 8.00 19.24
CA PRO A 12 -1.21 7.52 20.20
C PRO A 12 -1.82 6.15 19.85
N GLY A 13 -1.62 5.68 18.64
CA GLY A 13 -2.14 4.44 18.09
C GLY A 13 -2.16 4.50 16.56
N ILE A 14 -3.10 3.80 15.93
CA ILE A 14 -3.29 3.85 14.49
C ILE A 14 -4.16 5.05 14.15
N LEU A 15 -3.64 5.92 13.30
CA LEU A 15 -4.30 7.15 12.90
C LEU A 15 -4.84 7.02 11.47
N ASN A 16 -5.86 7.80 11.16
CA ASN A 16 -6.48 7.80 9.83
C ASN A 16 -5.65 8.53 8.75
N ALA A 17 -4.56 9.20 9.14
CA ALA A 17 -3.57 9.80 8.25
C ALA A 17 -2.21 9.90 8.94
N ASP A 18 -1.16 10.25 8.19
CA ASP A 18 0.15 10.58 8.77
C ASP A 18 0.09 11.94 9.47
N PRO A 19 0.29 12.03 10.80
CA PRO A 19 0.18 13.29 11.55
C PRO A 19 1.25 14.32 11.15
N ARG A 20 2.29 13.91 10.44
CA ARG A 20 3.30 14.84 9.89
C ARG A 20 2.79 15.60 8.65
N ILE A 21 1.73 15.07 8.00
CA ILE A 21 1.11 15.66 6.81
C ILE A 21 -0.22 16.30 7.17
N GLU A 22 -1.06 15.60 7.95
CA GLU A 22 -2.36 16.06 8.43
C GLU A 22 -2.36 16.08 9.97
N PRO A 23 -2.22 17.27 10.60
CA PRO A 23 -2.17 17.37 12.06
C PRO A 23 -3.48 16.97 12.77
N ASN A 24 -4.63 17.12 12.09
CA ASN A 24 -5.95 16.83 12.66
C ASN A 24 -6.36 15.37 12.43
N THR A 25 -5.50 14.44 12.81
CA THR A 25 -5.77 13.01 12.64
C THR A 25 -6.76 12.48 13.66
N ILE A 26 -7.47 11.43 13.26
CA ILE A 26 -8.43 10.69 14.10
C ILE A 26 -7.82 9.35 14.49
N LEU A 27 -7.82 9.05 15.79
CA LEU A 27 -7.41 7.74 16.29
C LEU A 27 -8.46 6.68 15.89
N ILE A 28 -7.99 5.58 15.31
CA ILE A 28 -8.80 4.39 15.04
C ILE A 28 -8.66 3.44 16.23
N PRO A 29 -9.67 3.32 17.09
CA PRO A 29 -9.54 2.58 18.35
C PRO A 29 -9.46 1.08 18.15
N SER A 30 -10.10 0.55 17.11
CA SER A 30 -10.07 -0.88 16.78
C SER A 30 -10.22 -1.13 15.29
N MET A 31 -9.61 -2.22 14.79
CA MET A 31 -9.76 -2.70 13.42
C MET A 31 -9.53 -4.20 13.35
N ARG A 32 -9.99 -4.83 12.27
CA ARG A 32 -9.74 -6.23 12.00
C ARG A 32 -8.32 -6.43 11.46
N TYR A 33 -7.80 -7.65 11.57
CA TYR A 33 -6.49 -7.99 10.99
C TYR A 33 -6.42 -7.69 9.48
N MET A 34 -7.49 -8.02 8.73
CA MET A 34 -7.54 -7.77 7.29
C MET A 34 -7.41 -6.26 6.97
N ASP A 35 -8.13 -5.41 7.71
CA ASP A 35 -8.05 -3.96 7.53
C ASP A 35 -6.62 -3.44 7.76
N ALA A 36 -5.94 -3.94 8.80
CA ALA A 36 -4.55 -3.59 9.09
C ALA A 36 -3.56 -4.07 8.02
N VAL A 37 -3.81 -5.25 7.43
CA VAL A 37 -3.02 -5.77 6.30
C VAL A 37 -3.20 -4.89 5.07
N GLU A 38 -4.44 -4.54 4.70
CA GLU A 38 -4.75 -3.69 3.55
C GLU A 38 -4.13 -2.30 3.69
N LEU A 39 -4.24 -1.66 4.85
CA LEU A 39 -3.61 -0.37 5.12
C LEU A 39 -2.09 -0.45 5.00
N SER A 40 -1.48 -1.50 5.55
CA SER A 40 -0.03 -1.70 5.50
C SER A 40 0.45 -2.00 4.07
N TYR A 41 -0.31 -2.75 3.29
CA TYR A 41 -0.03 -3.02 1.88
C TYR A 41 -0.11 -1.74 1.05
N SER A 42 -1.11 -0.91 1.31
CA SER A 42 -1.29 0.41 0.67
C SER A 42 -0.19 1.41 1.02
N GLY A 43 0.63 1.12 2.02
CA GLY A 43 1.81 1.94 2.38
C GLY A 43 1.76 2.62 3.74
N ALA A 44 0.69 2.39 4.52
CA ALA A 44 0.63 2.91 5.89
C ALA A 44 1.74 2.26 6.75
N GLN A 45 2.51 3.10 7.45
CA GLN A 45 3.59 2.66 8.31
C GLN A 45 3.06 2.21 9.69
N ILE A 46 2.08 1.34 9.70
CA ILE A 46 1.45 0.85 10.93
C ILE A 46 2.28 -0.29 11.50
N ILE A 47 2.25 -1.42 10.82
CA ILE A 47 2.89 -2.69 11.22
C ILE A 47 3.24 -3.45 9.94
N HIS A 48 4.33 -4.20 9.97
CA HIS A 48 4.65 -5.02 8.81
C HIS A 48 3.63 -6.17 8.66
N PRO A 49 3.05 -6.42 7.47
CA PRO A 49 2.03 -7.47 7.26
C PRO A 49 2.44 -8.86 7.75
N LYS A 50 3.73 -9.21 7.67
CA LYS A 50 4.26 -10.48 8.17
C LYS A 50 4.13 -10.65 9.69
N THR A 51 4.01 -9.56 10.45
CA THR A 51 3.78 -9.59 11.90
C THR A 51 2.31 -9.89 12.22
N ILE A 52 1.39 -9.45 11.39
CA ILE A 52 -0.06 -9.60 11.59
C ILE A 52 -0.49 -11.05 11.40
N LYS A 53 -0.03 -11.72 10.33
CA LYS A 53 -0.48 -13.06 9.95
C LYS A 53 -0.33 -14.13 11.04
N PRO A 54 0.80 -14.25 11.77
CA PRO A 54 0.93 -15.22 12.87
C PRO A 54 -0.02 -14.94 14.03
N LEU A 55 -0.36 -13.66 14.28
CA LEU A 55 -1.25 -13.26 15.35
C LEU A 55 -2.71 -13.56 14.98
N GLU A 56 -3.10 -13.27 13.73
CA GLU A 56 -4.41 -13.63 13.19
C GLU A 56 -4.67 -15.14 13.29
N ASN A 57 -3.70 -15.97 12.86
CA ASN A 57 -3.83 -17.44 12.91
C ASN A 57 -4.06 -17.99 14.34
N LYS A 58 -3.61 -17.27 15.35
CA LYS A 58 -3.75 -17.66 16.77
C LYS A 58 -4.79 -16.83 17.51
N HIS A 59 -5.50 -15.92 16.84
CA HIS A 59 -6.45 -14.98 17.41
C HIS A 59 -5.87 -14.14 18.56
N ILE A 60 -4.56 -13.80 18.49
CA ILE A 60 -3.86 -13.02 19.50
C ILE A 60 -4.03 -11.53 19.20
N PRO A 61 -4.72 -10.74 20.04
CA PRO A 61 -4.91 -9.32 19.81
C PRO A 61 -3.57 -8.57 19.83
N LEU A 62 -3.46 -7.60 18.93
CA LEU A 62 -2.29 -6.74 18.77
C LEU A 62 -2.68 -5.30 19.12
N TYR A 63 -1.99 -4.75 20.12
CA TYR A 63 -2.18 -3.37 20.55
C TYR A 63 -1.06 -2.49 19.99
N VAL A 64 -1.43 -1.28 19.58
CA VAL A 64 -0.51 -0.21 19.23
C VAL A 64 -0.71 0.92 20.23
N LYS A 65 0.30 1.21 21.05
CA LYS A 65 0.22 2.17 22.15
C LYS A 65 1.38 3.17 22.13
N PRO A 66 1.18 4.38 22.69
CA PRO A 66 2.24 5.37 22.77
C PRO A 66 3.27 5.05 23.86
N PHE A 67 4.54 5.29 23.58
CA PHE A 67 5.60 5.20 24.59
C PHE A 67 5.42 6.19 25.74
N GLY A 68 4.91 7.39 25.44
CA GLY A 68 4.80 8.48 26.41
C GLY A 68 3.67 8.31 27.44
N ASP A 69 2.68 7.44 27.13
CA ASP A 69 1.57 7.15 28.03
C ASP A 69 1.20 5.65 27.96
N PRO A 70 1.81 4.81 28.78
CA PRO A 70 1.49 3.38 28.84
C PRO A 70 0.05 3.06 29.26
N THR A 71 -0.64 4.00 29.87
CA THR A 71 -2.03 3.82 30.34
C THR A 71 -3.06 4.08 29.25
N ALA A 72 -2.66 4.72 28.15
CA ALA A 72 -3.53 4.97 27.01
C ALA A 72 -4.05 3.66 26.41
N SER A 73 -5.31 3.67 25.98
CA SER A 73 -5.93 2.50 25.34
C SER A 73 -5.26 2.14 24.01
N GLY A 74 -4.80 3.15 23.25
CA GLY A 74 -4.20 2.97 21.93
C GLY A 74 -5.20 2.44 20.92
N SER A 75 -4.70 1.63 19.98
CA SER A 75 -5.50 0.91 18.98
C SER A 75 -5.36 -0.60 19.17
N CYS A 76 -6.44 -1.33 18.95
CA CYS A 76 -6.47 -2.79 19.02
C CYS A 76 -6.75 -3.38 17.62
N ILE A 77 -5.94 -4.34 17.20
CA ILE A 77 -6.17 -5.15 16.00
C ILE A 77 -6.54 -6.55 16.48
N SER A 78 -7.75 -7.00 16.17
CA SER A 78 -8.25 -8.30 16.64
C SER A 78 -9.30 -8.88 15.68
N ALA A 79 -9.62 -10.17 15.89
CA ALA A 79 -10.72 -10.83 15.19
C ALA A 79 -12.10 -10.29 15.63
N ASP A 80 -12.19 -9.83 16.90
CA ASP A 80 -13.45 -9.38 17.52
C ASP A 80 -13.76 -7.90 17.24
N ALA A 81 -12.94 -7.21 16.47
CA ALA A 81 -13.19 -5.82 16.08
C ALA A 81 -14.52 -5.70 15.33
N LYS A 82 -15.43 -4.90 15.88
CA LYS A 82 -16.80 -4.77 15.35
C LYS A 82 -16.84 -3.77 14.20
N GLY A 83 -17.17 -4.29 13.01
CA GLY A 83 -17.46 -3.47 11.83
C GLY A 83 -16.23 -2.94 11.10
N PRO A 84 -16.45 -2.25 9.97
CA PRO A 84 -15.40 -1.60 9.20
C PRO A 84 -14.88 -0.35 9.93
N ILE A 85 -13.74 0.15 9.49
CA ILE A 85 -13.23 1.46 9.92
C ILE A 85 -14.23 2.54 9.47
N ASN A 86 -14.79 3.29 10.43
CA ASN A 86 -15.86 4.26 10.19
C ASN A 86 -15.35 5.67 9.79
N VAL A 87 -14.06 5.80 9.54
CA VAL A 87 -13.44 7.07 9.11
C VAL A 87 -12.64 6.82 7.83
N PRO A 88 -12.61 7.78 6.90
CA PRO A 88 -11.72 7.67 5.74
C PRO A 88 -10.27 7.65 6.19
N VAL A 89 -9.48 6.75 5.60
CA VAL A 89 -8.05 6.63 5.87
C VAL A 89 -7.28 7.13 4.65
N TYR A 90 -6.34 8.04 4.88
CA TYR A 90 -5.51 8.65 3.85
C TYR A 90 -4.08 8.14 3.95
N ILE A 91 -3.60 7.51 2.89
CA ILE A 91 -2.24 6.96 2.83
C ILE A 91 -1.48 7.64 1.71
N TRP A 92 -0.45 8.39 2.07
CA TRP A 92 0.33 9.17 1.12
C TRP A 92 1.63 8.48 0.76
N ARG A 93 1.76 8.08 -0.50
CA ARG A 93 3.00 7.53 -1.05
C ARG A 93 3.67 8.57 -1.95
N LYS A 94 4.80 9.07 -1.51
CA LYS A 94 5.63 10.04 -2.27
C LYS A 94 6.52 9.32 -3.27
N ASN A 95 7.14 10.10 -4.17
CA ASN A 95 8.13 9.63 -5.13
C ASN A 95 7.61 8.50 -6.01
N GLN A 96 6.43 8.70 -6.58
CA GLN A 96 5.79 7.77 -7.50
C GLN A 96 5.99 8.21 -8.94
N ILE A 97 5.98 7.23 -9.85
CA ILE A 97 5.95 7.45 -11.29
C ILE A 97 4.76 6.69 -11.87
N LEU A 98 4.00 7.37 -12.73
CA LEU A 98 2.91 6.78 -13.50
C LEU A 98 3.43 6.47 -14.90
N ILE A 99 3.43 5.19 -15.26
CA ILE A 99 3.83 4.69 -16.57
C ILE A 99 2.57 4.24 -17.30
N THR A 100 2.31 4.84 -18.47
CA THR A 100 1.17 4.50 -19.33
C THR A 100 1.65 3.85 -20.61
N MET A 101 1.15 2.67 -20.91
CA MET A 101 1.49 1.85 -22.05
C MET A 101 0.28 1.71 -22.97
N ARG A 102 0.51 1.80 -24.28
CA ARG A 102 -0.49 1.59 -25.32
C ARG A 102 0.09 0.70 -26.42
N ALA A 103 -0.70 -0.21 -26.96
CA ALA A 103 -0.29 -1.03 -28.09
C ALA A 103 0.12 -0.16 -29.29
N LYS A 104 1.14 -0.60 -30.04
CA LYS A 104 1.68 0.16 -31.20
C LYS A 104 0.72 0.20 -32.39
N ASP A 105 -0.12 -0.80 -32.52
CA ASP A 105 -1.03 -1.04 -33.65
C ASP A 105 -2.49 -0.63 -33.34
N PHE A 106 -2.72 0.12 -32.28
CA PHE A 106 -4.07 0.44 -31.77
C PHE A 106 -4.93 -0.79 -31.40
N ALA A 107 -4.32 -1.95 -31.26
CA ALA A 107 -5.03 -3.13 -30.79
C ALA A 107 -5.59 -2.93 -29.38
N PHE A 108 -6.62 -3.69 -29.05
CA PHE A 108 -7.10 -3.76 -27.68
C PHE A 108 -6.00 -4.34 -26.78
N VAL A 109 -5.97 -3.88 -25.55
CA VAL A 109 -5.11 -4.48 -24.53
C VAL A 109 -5.66 -5.87 -24.21
N LEU A 110 -4.99 -6.89 -24.75
CA LEU A 110 -5.33 -8.28 -24.54
C LEU A 110 -4.56 -8.84 -23.34
N GLU A 111 -4.97 -10.01 -22.88
CA GLU A 111 -4.32 -10.75 -21.79
C GLU A 111 -2.82 -10.98 -22.04
N GLU A 112 -2.43 -11.19 -23.29
CA GLU A 112 -1.03 -11.32 -23.70
C GLU A 112 -0.21 -10.07 -23.40
N SER A 113 -0.75 -8.88 -23.68
CA SER A 113 -0.10 -7.60 -23.37
C SER A 113 0.07 -7.40 -21.86
N LEU A 114 -0.91 -7.81 -21.06
CA LEU A 114 -0.81 -7.78 -19.60
C LEU A 114 0.33 -8.67 -19.11
N ASN A 115 0.41 -9.91 -19.61
CA ASN A 115 1.46 -10.86 -19.23
C ASN A 115 2.86 -10.30 -19.55
N GLU A 116 3.02 -9.72 -20.74
CA GLU A 116 4.30 -9.12 -21.16
C GLU A 116 4.68 -7.93 -20.27
N ILE A 117 3.75 -7.00 -20.04
CA ILE A 117 3.97 -5.84 -19.14
C ILE A 117 4.39 -6.30 -17.75
N PHE A 118 3.65 -7.25 -17.14
CA PHE A 118 3.98 -7.72 -15.79
C PHE A 118 5.26 -8.54 -15.73
N THR A 119 5.62 -9.22 -16.80
CA THR A 119 6.92 -9.92 -16.91
C THR A 119 8.07 -8.91 -16.90
N ILE A 120 7.98 -7.83 -17.68
CA ILE A 120 9.00 -6.77 -17.70
C ILE A 120 9.08 -6.07 -16.33
N ILE A 121 7.95 -5.70 -15.75
CA ILE A 121 7.87 -5.08 -14.42
C ILE A 121 8.53 -5.96 -13.35
N HIS A 122 8.23 -7.27 -13.37
CA HIS A 122 8.81 -8.24 -12.44
C HIS A 122 10.31 -8.37 -12.61
N ASN A 123 10.80 -8.53 -13.84
CA ASN A 123 12.21 -8.69 -14.15
C ASN A 123 13.04 -7.46 -13.72
N HIS A 124 12.45 -6.28 -13.77
CA HIS A 124 13.06 -5.03 -13.30
C HIS A 124 12.77 -4.72 -11.83
N ARG A 125 12.17 -5.66 -11.08
CA ARG A 125 11.90 -5.54 -9.62
C ARG A 125 11.08 -4.30 -9.25
N LEU A 126 10.20 -3.84 -10.14
CA LEU A 126 9.31 -2.72 -9.84
C LEU A 126 8.14 -3.19 -8.99
N LYS A 127 7.85 -2.45 -7.94
CA LYS A 127 6.68 -2.69 -7.10
C LYS A 127 5.53 -1.83 -7.60
N VAL A 128 4.47 -2.47 -8.08
CA VAL A 128 3.26 -1.79 -8.54
C VAL A 128 2.39 -1.41 -7.34
N SER A 129 1.99 -0.15 -7.29
CA SER A 129 1.13 0.43 -6.25
C SER A 129 -0.32 0.56 -6.70
N LEU A 130 -0.53 0.87 -7.98
CA LEU A 130 -1.84 1.03 -8.61
C LEU A 130 -1.77 0.55 -10.05
N ILE A 131 -2.85 -0.07 -10.50
CA ILE A 131 -3.05 -0.47 -11.89
C ILE A 131 -4.38 0.11 -12.34
N GLN A 132 -4.37 0.73 -13.50
CA GLN A 132 -5.57 1.17 -14.19
C GLN A 132 -5.51 0.69 -15.64
N SER A 133 -6.53 -0.02 -16.08
CA SER A 133 -6.68 -0.47 -17.46
C SER A 133 -7.87 0.19 -18.14
N SER A 134 -7.74 0.44 -19.43
CA SER A 134 -8.83 0.81 -20.34
C SER A 134 -8.82 -0.15 -21.55
N ALA A 135 -9.66 0.09 -22.52
CA ALA A 135 -9.70 -0.72 -23.73
C ALA A 135 -8.36 -0.73 -24.51
N VAL A 136 -7.61 0.36 -24.46
CA VAL A 136 -6.41 0.56 -25.31
C VAL A 136 -5.17 0.98 -24.54
N THR A 137 -5.26 1.16 -23.22
CA THR A 137 -4.13 1.59 -22.38
C THR A 137 -4.08 0.83 -21.07
N ILE A 138 -2.87 0.62 -20.57
CA ILE A 138 -2.59 0.20 -19.21
C ILE A 138 -1.70 1.25 -18.56
N SER A 139 -2.10 1.71 -17.39
CA SER A 139 -1.29 2.60 -16.56
C SER A 139 -0.93 1.89 -15.26
N VAL A 140 0.33 1.97 -14.87
CA VAL A 140 0.83 1.45 -13.59
C VAL A 140 1.52 2.57 -12.84
N CYS A 141 1.23 2.64 -11.54
CA CYS A 141 1.95 3.52 -10.63
C CYS A 141 2.96 2.68 -9.85
N VAL A 142 4.23 3.08 -9.89
CA VAL A 142 5.34 2.37 -9.25
C VAL A 142 6.19 3.32 -8.42
N ASP A 143 6.92 2.77 -7.44
CA ASP A 143 7.93 3.55 -6.72
C ASP A 143 9.04 3.97 -7.69
N ASN A 144 9.41 5.26 -7.69
CA ASN A 144 10.48 5.78 -8.54
C ASN A 144 11.85 5.34 -7.98
N THR A 145 12.40 4.30 -8.58
CA THR A 145 13.67 3.68 -8.21
C THR A 145 14.67 3.74 -9.37
N SER A 146 15.93 3.41 -9.11
CA SER A 146 16.97 3.33 -10.13
C SER A 146 16.71 2.27 -11.22
N TYR A 147 15.75 1.37 -11.01
CA TYR A 147 15.37 0.35 -12.00
C TYR A 147 14.33 0.84 -13.01
N VAL A 148 13.65 1.95 -12.74
CA VAL A 148 12.59 2.48 -13.60
C VAL A 148 13.05 2.81 -15.01
N PRO A 149 14.20 3.50 -15.26
CA PRO A 149 14.64 3.83 -16.62
C PRO A 149 14.79 2.59 -17.50
N ALA A 150 15.46 1.54 -17.00
CA ALA A 150 15.64 0.30 -17.75
C ALA A 150 14.32 -0.45 -18.03
N ALA A 151 13.38 -0.37 -17.10
CA ALA A 151 12.04 -0.94 -17.32
C ALA A 151 11.27 -0.17 -18.40
N ILE A 152 11.37 1.17 -18.42
CA ILE A 152 10.73 1.99 -19.45
C ILE A 152 11.32 1.67 -20.83
N GLU A 153 12.64 1.54 -20.96
CA GLU A 153 13.30 1.15 -22.21
C GLU A 153 12.79 -0.20 -22.70
N ALA A 154 12.74 -1.22 -21.83
CA ALA A 154 12.22 -2.53 -22.19
C ALA A 154 10.72 -2.50 -22.59
N LEU A 155 9.90 -1.69 -21.92
CA LEU A 155 8.49 -1.52 -22.29
C LEU A 155 8.34 -0.81 -23.63
N GLN A 156 9.23 0.12 -23.98
CA GLN A 156 9.20 0.85 -25.25
C GLN A 156 9.51 -0.04 -26.48
N GLU A 157 10.17 -1.18 -26.28
CA GLU A 157 10.38 -2.16 -27.36
C GLU A 157 9.05 -2.71 -27.88
N HIS A 158 8.04 -2.88 -27.00
CA HIS A 158 6.76 -3.52 -27.29
C HIS A 158 5.58 -2.53 -27.36
N PHE A 159 5.63 -1.43 -26.61
CA PHE A 159 4.52 -0.49 -26.43
C PHE A 159 4.92 0.96 -26.75
N ASN A 160 3.91 1.79 -27.04
CA ASN A 160 4.03 3.25 -26.95
C ASN A 160 3.93 3.64 -25.48
N VAL A 161 5.03 4.08 -24.89
CA VAL A 161 5.13 4.39 -23.46
C VAL A 161 5.20 5.90 -23.23
N SER A 162 4.37 6.39 -22.31
CA SER A 162 4.50 7.72 -21.72
C SER A 162 4.59 7.59 -20.20
N TYR A 163 5.24 8.53 -19.54
CA TYR A 163 5.35 8.50 -18.09
C TYR A 163 5.36 9.91 -17.49
N ASN A 164 4.92 10.00 -16.26
CA ASN A 164 4.98 11.21 -15.43
C ASN A 164 5.64 10.85 -14.11
N ASP A 165 6.68 11.58 -13.76
CA ASP A 165 7.43 11.43 -12.51
C ASP A 165 7.05 12.50 -11.47
N GLN A 166 7.73 12.48 -10.31
CA GLN A 166 7.51 13.40 -9.19
C GLN A 166 6.07 13.42 -8.67
N LEU A 167 5.38 12.30 -8.83
CA LEU A 167 4.00 12.16 -8.38
C LEU A 167 3.93 11.68 -6.93
N SER A 168 2.75 11.88 -6.34
CA SER A 168 2.34 11.21 -5.11
C SER A 168 1.04 10.46 -5.36
N LEU A 169 0.93 9.28 -4.77
CA LEU A 169 -0.30 8.49 -4.76
C LEU A 169 -0.98 8.70 -3.39
N LEU A 170 -2.26 9.05 -3.40
CA LEU A 170 -3.13 9.18 -2.23
C LEU A 170 -4.24 8.14 -2.32
#